data_40e428fa4692bc9b6d2ba88e8b3d7baf
#
_entry.id   40e428fa4692bc9b6d2ba88e8b3d7baf
#
_cell.length_a   1.000
_cell.length_b   1.000
_cell.length_c   1.000
_cell.angle_alpha   90.00
_cell.angle_beta   90.00
_cell.angle_gamma   90.00
#
_symmetry.space_group_name_H-M   'P 1'
#
loop_
_entity.id
_entity.type
_entity.pdbx_description
1 polymer ?
#
loop_
_entity_poly.entity_id
_entity_poly.type
_entity_poly.pdbx_seq_one_letter_code
_entity_poly.pdbx_strand_id
1 'polypeptide(L)'
;MMKTILLAVTCLLLSLTSCYYGSMQGAHTLGENHFTVTGGATLPAYFSAESKREAEENRTDFLEIYPTADFAIGATESIDLGVSAFAYSVGPMVKYNIMPPADPTAVSATLNMNYVIPMQVMLPRVSLCAGHMFDRDLEVFAGSDLGYGPDMANIPETQDGSHDWDNVDNTFFACLRAGCRYEIKSPGSANEDNVYLPESILFQFSIPLDLSRSMILAGLAVTY
;
A
#
# COMPACT_ATOMS: atom_id res chain seq x y z
N MET A 1 -0.44 5.89 -25.92
CA MET A 1 0.59 6.46 -25.05
C MET A 1 0.11 7.70 -24.29
N MET A 2 -0.30 8.78 -24.92
CA MET A 2 -0.75 10.01 -24.22
C MET A 2 -1.97 9.81 -23.30
N LYS A 3 -2.97 9.00 -23.70
CA LYS A 3 -4.15 8.69 -22.88
C LYS A 3 -3.80 7.86 -21.62
N THR A 4 -2.84 6.96 -21.73
CA THR A 4 -2.36 6.13 -20.60
C THR A 4 -1.56 6.96 -19.58
N ILE A 5 -0.74 7.89 -20.09
CA ILE A 5 0.00 8.85 -19.24
C ILE A 5 -0.98 9.80 -18.55
N LEU A 6 -1.99 10.29 -19.26
CA LEU A 6 -3.01 11.16 -18.68
C LEU A 6 -3.83 10.43 -17.59
N LEU A 7 -4.17 9.16 -17.81
CA LEU A 7 -4.87 8.34 -16.82
C LEU A 7 -4.00 8.12 -15.57
N ALA A 8 -2.72 7.78 -15.77
CA ALA A 8 -1.77 7.61 -14.66
C ALA A 8 -1.56 8.92 -13.86
N VAL A 9 -1.43 10.06 -14.56
CA VAL A 9 -1.31 11.38 -13.92
C VAL A 9 -2.62 11.78 -13.23
N THR A 10 -3.78 11.45 -13.80
CA THR A 10 -5.08 11.73 -13.17
C THR A 10 -5.27 10.84 -11.93
N CYS A 11 -4.92 9.56 -11.98
CA CYS A 11 -4.89 8.70 -10.80
C CYS A 11 -3.91 9.24 -9.74
N LEU A 12 -2.73 9.69 -10.13
CA LEU A 12 -1.75 10.31 -9.22
C LEU A 12 -2.28 11.61 -8.61
N LEU A 13 -2.99 12.44 -9.36
CA LEU A 13 -3.57 13.71 -8.87
C LEU A 13 -4.83 13.50 -8.01
N LEU A 14 -5.59 12.43 -8.23
CA LEU A 14 -6.71 12.06 -7.36
C LEU A 14 -6.22 11.41 -6.05
N SER A 15 -4.94 11.05 -5.98
CA SER A 15 -4.32 10.40 -4.82
C SER A 15 -3.95 11.35 -3.69
N LEU A 16 -4.40 12.58 -3.69
CA LEU A 16 -3.90 13.62 -2.78
C LEU A 16 -4.64 13.72 -1.43
N THR A 17 -5.25 12.69 -0.86
CA THR A 17 -5.84 12.78 0.49
C THR A 17 -5.72 11.52 1.33
N SER A 18 -4.94 11.61 2.35
CA SER A 18 -4.90 10.99 3.69
C SER A 18 -4.76 9.48 3.93
N CYS A 19 -4.06 9.18 5.02
CA CYS A 19 -3.89 7.99 5.85
C CYS A 19 -2.88 6.94 5.40
N TYR A 20 -1.97 6.63 6.33
CA TYR A 20 -0.72 5.87 6.18
C TYR A 20 -0.85 4.35 6.07
N TYR A 21 -2.02 3.79 5.92
CA TYR A 21 -2.25 2.37 6.06
C TYR A 21 -2.37 1.67 4.71
N GLY A 22 -1.28 1.11 4.22
CA GLY A 22 -1.43 0.23 3.09
C GLY A 22 -0.21 0.08 2.18
N SER A 23 0.68 -0.83 2.51
CA SER A 23 1.53 -1.42 1.49
C SER A 23 0.74 -2.57 0.86
N MET A 24 0.52 -2.52 -0.45
CA MET A 24 -0.17 -3.57 -1.20
C MET A 24 0.85 -4.54 -1.78
N GLN A 25 1.54 -5.31 -0.90
CA GLN A 25 2.60 -6.21 -1.28
C GLN A 25 2.48 -7.56 -0.58
N GLY A 26 2.65 -8.65 -1.32
CA GLY A 26 2.82 -9.98 -0.78
C GLY A 26 4.16 -10.17 -0.05
N ALA A 27 4.44 -11.38 0.44
CA ALA A 27 5.66 -11.69 1.16
C ALA A 27 6.83 -12.02 0.22
N HIS A 28 6.58 -12.64 -0.93
CA HIS A 28 7.63 -13.04 -1.87
C HIS A 28 8.29 -11.84 -2.54
N THR A 29 9.59 -11.94 -2.79
CA THR A 29 10.37 -11.02 -3.64
C THR A 29 10.16 -11.35 -5.11
N LEU A 30 10.50 -10.42 -5.99
CA LEU A 30 10.32 -10.56 -7.44
C LEU A 30 11.30 -11.56 -8.08
N GLY A 31 12.48 -11.72 -7.46
CA GLY A 31 13.60 -12.43 -8.09
C GLY A 31 14.44 -11.51 -8.98
N GLU A 32 15.66 -11.91 -9.22
CA GLU A 32 16.66 -11.12 -9.94
C GLU A 32 16.20 -10.73 -11.36
N ASN A 33 16.40 -9.46 -11.71
CA ASN A 33 16.06 -8.86 -13.01
C ASN A 33 14.56 -8.83 -13.39
N HIS A 34 13.66 -9.14 -12.47
CA HIS A 34 12.23 -8.91 -12.66
C HIS A 34 11.84 -7.52 -12.17
N PHE A 35 10.86 -6.91 -12.82
CA PHE A 35 10.31 -5.63 -12.37
C PHE A 35 8.79 -5.69 -12.37
N THR A 36 8.17 -4.93 -11.51
CA THR A 36 6.72 -4.81 -11.47
C THR A 36 6.26 -3.38 -11.26
N VAL A 37 5.07 -3.11 -11.74
CA VAL A 37 4.31 -1.91 -11.44
C VAL A 37 2.99 -2.35 -10.82
N THR A 38 2.79 -2.07 -9.56
CA THR A 38 1.54 -2.38 -8.85
C THR A 38 0.74 -1.11 -8.68
N GLY A 39 -0.51 -1.15 -9.06
CA GLY A 39 -1.46 -0.05 -8.86
C GLY A 39 -2.71 -0.54 -8.17
N GLY A 40 -3.18 0.17 -7.17
CA GLY A 40 -4.34 -0.26 -6.41
C GLY A 40 -5.01 0.85 -5.62
N ALA A 41 -6.02 0.47 -4.88
CA ALA A 41 -6.74 1.34 -3.98
C ALA A 41 -7.22 0.59 -2.74
N THR A 42 -7.30 1.30 -1.64
CA THR A 42 -7.83 0.80 -0.38
C THR A 42 -9.06 1.62 0.00
N LEU A 43 -10.10 0.95 0.47
CA LEU A 43 -11.37 1.54 0.88
C LEU A 43 -11.57 1.33 2.38
N PRO A 44 -11.99 2.34 3.15
CA PRO A 44 -12.38 2.17 4.53
C PRO A 44 -13.72 1.42 4.62
N ALA A 45 -13.79 0.42 5.47
CA ALA A 45 -15.00 -0.31 5.81
C ALA A 45 -15.26 -0.18 7.32
N TYR A 46 -16.31 0.51 7.70
CA TYR A 46 -16.64 0.74 9.10
C TYR A 46 -17.41 -0.43 9.70
N PHE A 47 -17.14 -0.76 10.97
CA PHE A 47 -17.82 -1.84 11.66
C PHE A 47 -19.31 -1.54 11.96
N SER A 48 -19.69 -0.25 12.02
CA SER A 48 -21.06 0.15 12.27
C SER A 48 -21.39 1.49 11.59
N ALA A 49 -22.68 1.76 11.42
CA ALA A 49 -23.16 3.06 10.95
C ALA A 49 -22.81 4.20 11.91
N GLU A 50 -22.66 3.91 13.20
CA GLU A 50 -22.29 4.86 14.22
C GLU A 50 -20.81 5.24 14.07
N SER A 51 -19.90 4.27 13.92
CA SER A 51 -18.49 4.52 13.66
C SER A 51 -18.27 5.33 12.39
N LYS A 52 -19.08 5.06 11.34
CA LYS A 52 -19.02 5.85 10.11
C LYS A 52 -19.45 7.30 10.36
N ARG A 53 -20.55 7.51 11.07
CA ARG A 53 -21.03 8.87 11.40
C ARG A 53 -20.04 9.62 12.28
N GLU A 54 -19.44 8.97 13.28
CA GLU A 54 -18.41 9.58 14.12
C GLU A 54 -17.18 10.00 13.30
N ALA A 55 -16.74 9.17 12.35
CA ALA A 55 -15.66 9.50 11.45
C ALA A 55 -16.00 10.70 10.55
N GLU A 56 -17.22 10.74 10.00
CA GLU A 56 -17.73 11.85 9.20
C GLU A 56 -17.84 13.16 10.03
N GLU A 57 -18.37 13.08 11.27
CA GLU A 57 -18.52 14.24 12.17
C GLU A 57 -17.16 14.79 12.63
N ASN A 58 -16.19 13.92 12.89
CA ASN A 58 -14.84 14.30 13.30
C ASN A 58 -13.92 14.61 12.12
N ARG A 59 -14.42 14.55 10.87
CA ARG A 59 -13.65 14.75 9.64
C ARG A 59 -12.39 13.89 9.57
N THR A 60 -12.42 12.72 10.20
CA THR A 60 -11.32 11.74 10.12
C THR A 60 -11.38 10.92 8.84
N ASP A 61 -12.46 11.07 8.07
CA ASP A 61 -12.69 10.48 6.76
C ASP A 61 -12.36 11.47 5.66
N PHE A 62 -11.09 11.55 5.30
CA PHE A 62 -10.67 12.46 4.23
C PHE A 62 -10.88 11.86 2.84
N LEU A 63 -10.97 10.54 2.73
CA LEU A 63 -11.15 9.87 1.45
C LEU A 63 -12.03 8.65 1.56
N GLU A 64 -12.86 8.52 0.54
CA GLU A 64 -13.55 7.26 0.26
C GLU A 64 -12.61 6.21 -0.37
N ILE A 65 -11.48 6.63 -0.93
CA ILE A 65 -10.52 5.78 -1.64
C ILE A 65 -9.08 6.24 -1.37
N TYR A 66 -8.21 5.31 -0.94
CA TYR A 66 -6.78 5.53 -0.74
C TYR A 66 -5.99 4.84 -1.85
N PRO A 67 -5.54 5.55 -2.88
CA PRO A 67 -4.77 4.94 -3.96
C PRO A 67 -3.35 4.60 -3.52
N THR A 68 -2.81 3.55 -4.10
CA THR A 68 -1.44 3.09 -3.91
C THR A 68 -0.81 2.77 -5.26
N ALA A 69 0.48 3.01 -5.37
CA ALA A 69 1.27 2.59 -6.51
C ALA A 69 2.68 2.24 -6.06
N ASP A 70 3.16 1.07 -6.48
CA ASP A 70 4.52 0.63 -6.21
C ASP A 70 5.21 0.32 -7.54
N PHE A 71 6.46 0.74 -7.66
CA PHE A 71 7.38 0.29 -8.70
C PHE A 71 8.52 -0.44 -8.01
N ALA A 72 8.80 -1.67 -8.40
CA ALA A 72 9.88 -2.46 -7.81
C ALA A 72 10.66 -3.23 -8.87
N ILE A 73 11.93 -3.45 -8.58
CA ILE A 73 12.85 -4.29 -9.34
C ILE A 73 13.56 -5.26 -8.41
N GLY A 74 13.62 -6.52 -8.78
CA GLY A 74 14.41 -7.53 -8.10
C GLY A 74 15.90 -7.28 -8.35
N ALA A 75 16.59 -6.77 -7.36
CA ALA A 75 18.04 -6.54 -7.43
C ALA A 75 18.83 -7.84 -7.23
N THR A 76 18.27 -8.77 -6.48
CA THR A 76 18.74 -10.16 -6.30
C THR A 76 17.54 -11.07 -6.09
N GLU A 77 17.76 -12.36 -5.95
CA GLU A 77 16.70 -13.32 -5.61
C GLU A 77 15.97 -12.99 -4.27
N SER A 78 16.63 -12.28 -3.37
CA SER A 78 16.12 -11.98 -2.03
C SER A 78 15.88 -10.51 -1.76
N ILE A 79 16.20 -9.60 -2.69
CA ILE A 79 16.11 -8.15 -2.48
C ILE A 79 15.39 -7.50 -3.63
N ASP A 80 14.31 -6.78 -3.31
CA ASP A 80 13.66 -5.84 -4.22
C ASP A 80 13.99 -4.41 -3.81
N LEU A 81 14.25 -3.57 -4.79
CA LEU A 81 14.43 -2.13 -4.65
C LEU A 81 13.30 -1.44 -5.40
N GLY A 82 12.80 -0.34 -4.86
CA GLY A 82 11.70 0.33 -5.53
C GLY A 82 11.33 1.69 -4.98
N VAL A 83 10.19 2.16 -5.45
CA VAL A 83 9.54 3.36 -4.99
C VAL A 83 8.10 3.01 -4.68
N SER A 84 7.63 3.40 -3.51
CA SER A 84 6.23 3.26 -3.14
C SER A 84 5.57 4.64 -3.05
N ALA A 85 4.36 4.72 -3.53
CA ALA A 85 3.48 5.87 -3.37
C ALA A 85 2.19 5.41 -2.70
N PHE A 86 1.81 6.09 -1.65
CA PHE A 86 0.57 5.83 -0.93
C PHE A 86 -0.07 7.14 -0.53
N ALA A 87 -1.29 7.37 -1.01
CA ALA A 87 -1.99 8.63 -0.82
C ALA A 87 -1.06 9.83 -1.13
N TYR A 88 -0.77 10.69 -0.15
CA TYR A 88 0.10 11.87 -0.32
C TYR A 88 1.59 11.63 -0.16
N SER A 89 2.01 10.41 0.02
CA SER A 89 3.40 10.11 0.31
C SER A 89 4.04 9.31 -0.83
N VAL A 90 5.32 9.57 -1.06
CA VAL A 90 6.14 8.85 -2.04
C VAL A 90 7.56 8.70 -1.49
N GLY A 91 8.17 7.56 -1.73
CA GLY A 91 9.55 7.37 -1.29
C GLY A 91 10.16 6.04 -1.68
N PRO A 92 11.47 5.89 -1.45
CA PRO A 92 12.19 4.66 -1.72
C PRO A 92 11.73 3.53 -0.83
N MET A 93 11.84 2.33 -1.37
CA MET A 93 11.48 1.07 -0.74
C MET A 93 12.59 0.05 -0.93
N VAL A 94 12.87 -0.70 0.12
CA VAL A 94 13.73 -1.90 0.08
C VAL A 94 12.99 -3.03 0.74
N LYS A 95 12.82 -4.14 0.04
CA LYS A 95 12.24 -5.37 0.58
C LYS A 95 13.28 -6.47 0.59
N TYR A 96 13.39 -7.17 1.70
CA TYR A 96 14.30 -8.29 1.89
C TYR A 96 13.54 -9.54 2.30
N ASN A 97 13.67 -10.62 1.53
CA ASN A 97 13.16 -11.94 1.89
C ASN A 97 14.18 -12.67 2.75
N ILE A 98 13.76 -13.07 3.95
CA ILE A 98 14.59 -13.75 4.96
C ILE A 98 14.72 -15.25 4.65
N MET A 99 13.71 -15.82 3.99
CA MET A 99 13.66 -17.23 3.63
C MET A 99 14.39 -17.49 2.30
N PRO A 100 14.84 -18.73 2.04
CA PRO A 100 15.38 -19.09 0.73
C PRO A 100 14.37 -18.82 -0.40
N PRO A 101 14.78 -18.24 -1.54
CA PRO A 101 13.87 -17.87 -2.63
C PRO A 101 13.04 -19.02 -3.21
N ALA A 102 13.56 -20.24 -3.17
CA ALA A 102 12.87 -21.43 -3.67
C ALA A 102 11.84 -22.02 -2.70
N ASP A 103 11.74 -21.49 -1.48
CA ASP A 103 10.76 -21.96 -0.49
C ASP A 103 9.37 -21.42 -0.86
N PRO A 104 8.32 -22.26 -0.85
CA PRO A 104 6.95 -21.77 -1.04
C PRO A 104 6.48 -20.84 0.09
N THR A 105 7.20 -20.79 1.20
CA THR A 105 6.95 -19.87 2.31
C THR A 105 7.97 -18.74 2.27
N ALA A 106 7.50 -17.52 2.27
CA ALA A 106 8.34 -16.33 2.36
C ALA A 106 8.10 -15.59 3.69
N VAL A 107 9.19 -15.06 4.24
CA VAL A 107 9.13 -14.07 5.33
C VAL A 107 9.96 -12.89 4.90
N SER A 108 9.34 -11.73 4.75
CA SER A 108 10.01 -10.54 4.27
C SER A 108 9.90 -9.37 5.23
N ALA A 109 10.93 -8.54 5.21
CA ALA A 109 10.92 -7.23 5.83
C ALA A 109 11.02 -6.16 4.75
N THR A 110 10.19 -5.13 4.84
CA THR A 110 10.23 -3.99 3.90
C THR A 110 10.47 -2.71 4.69
N LEU A 111 11.45 -1.94 4.26
CA LEU A 111 11.69 -0.59 4.74
C LEU A 111 11.24 0.41 3.68
N ASN A 112 10.39 1.33 4.08
CA ASN A 112 9.96 2.47 3.27
C ASN A 112 10.39 3.76 3.96
N MET A 113 10.80 4.75 3.17
CA MET A 113 11.12 6.09 3.64
C MET A 113 10.35 7.10 2.81
N ASN A 114 9.05 7.20 3.09
CA ASN A 114 8.16 8.03 2.29
C ASN A 114 8.26 9.50 2.72
N TYR A 115 8.19 10.40 1.74
CA TYR A 115 8.04 11.83 1.95
C TYR A 115 6.58 12.20 1.82
N VAL A 116 6.02 12.77 2.88
CA VAL A 116 4.63 13.26 2.92
C VAL A 116 4.60 14.65 2.34
N ILE A 117 4.05 14.79 1.15
CA ILE A 117 4.14 16.01 0.33
C ILE A 117 3.51 17.23 1.01
N PRO A 118 2.26 17.18 1.56
CA PRO A 118 1.63 18.36 2.14
C PRO A 118 2.37 18.92 3.35
N MET A 119 2.95 18.04 4.17
CA MET A 119 3.59 18.39 5.45
C MET A 119 5.10 18.51 5.34
N GLN A 120 5.67 18.15 4.19
CA GLN A 120 7.12 18.18 3.94
C GLN A 120 7.95 17.40 4.98
N VAL A 121 7.43 16.27 5.45
CA VAL A 121 8.08 15.43 6.47
C VAL A 121 8.36 14.02 5.94
N MET A 122 9.37 13.39 6.52
CA MET A 122 9.69 11.99 6.24
C MET A 122 8.88 11.06 7.13
N LEU A 123 8.39 9.98 6.54
CA LEU A 123 7.63 8.94 7.20
C LEU A 123 8.34 7.59 7.04
N PRO A 124 9.22 7.23 7.99
CA PRO A 124 9.80 5.90 8.03
C PRO A 124 8.75 4.86 8.40
N ARG A 125 8.73 3.76 7.63
CA ARG A 125 7.86 2.62 7.87
C ARG A 125 8.61 1.32 7.69
N VAL A 126 8.40 0.38 8.60
CA VAL A 126 8.89 -0.99 8.53
C VAL A 126 7.68 -1.92 8.45
N SER A 127 7.72 -2.83 7.50
CA SER A 127 6.70 -3.87 7.33
C SER A 127 7.33 -5.24 7.51
N LEU A 128 6.65 -6.14 8.22
CA LEU A 128 6.98 -7.56 8.27
C LEU A 128 5.83 -8.33 7.63
N CYS A 129 6.14 -9.25 6.75
CA CYS A 129 5.14 -10.04 6.04
C CYS A 129 5.58 -11.50 5.95
N ALA A 130 4.67 -12.41 6.27
CA ALA A 130 4.84 -13.83 6.03
C ALA A 130 3.75 -14.30 5.06
N GLY A 131 4.12 -15.11 4.08
CA GLY A 131 3.20 -15.62 3.07
C GLY A 131 3.55 -17.05 2.68
N HIS A 132 2.56 -17.74 2.12
CA HIS A 132 2.73 -19.08 1.59
C HIS A 132 2.09 -19.17 0.21
N MET A 133 2.84 -19.69 -0.75
CA MET A 133 2.39 -19.92 -2.11
C MET A 133 1.69 -21.28 -2.21
N PHE A 134 0.40 -21.28 -2.52
CA PHE A 134 -0.40 -22.47 -2.80
C PHE A 134 -0.48 -22.66 -4.32
N ASP A 135 -0.22 -23.88 -4.81
CA ASP A 135 -0.40 -24.29 -6.21
C ASP A 135 0.25 -23.38 -7.26
N ARG A 136 1.32 -22.68 -6.92
CA ARG A 136 2.09 -21.73 -7.75
C ARG A 136 1.35 -20.44 -8.16
N ASP A 137 0.06 -20.35 -7.92
CA ASP A 137 -0.76 -19.25 -8.44
C ASP A 137 -1.40 -18.40 -7.34
N LEU A 138 -1.46 -18.92 -6.11
CA LEU A 138 -2.12 -18.26 -5.00
C LEU A 138 -1.16 -18.08 -3.83
N GLU A 139 -0.79 -16.86 -3.53
CA GLU A 139 -0.12 -16.49 -2.29
C GLU A 139 -1.16 -16.04 -1.26
N VAL A 140 -1.13 -16.60 -0.06
CA VAL A 140 -1.84 -16.07 1.11
C VAL A 140 -0.82 -15.52 2.06
N PHE A 141 -1.03 -14.30 2.55
CA PHE A 141 -0.07 -13.63 3.40
C PHE A 141 -0.73 -12.90 4.56
N ALA A 142 0.07 -12.70 5.61
CA ALA A 142 -0.26 -11.85 6.75
C ALA A 142 0.98 -11.08 7.19
N GLY A 143 0.77 -9.92 7.78
CA GLY A 143 1.89 -9.07 8.19
C GLY A 143 1.48 -7.94 9.12
N SER A 144 2.46 -7.12 9.43
CA SER A 144 2.29 -5.91 10.23
C SER A 144 3.13 -4.79 9.66
N ASP A 145 2.62 -3.59 9.77
CA ASP A 145 3.31 -2.35 9.44
C ASP A 145 3.47 -1.52 10.71
N LEU A 146 4.63 -0.92 10.88
CA LEU A 146 4.94 0.01 11.95
C LEU A 146 5.61 1.23 11.34
N GLY A 147 5.14 2.42 11.68
CA GLY A 147 5.71 3.67 11.20
C GLY A 147 5.63 4.78 12.21
N TYR A 148 6.31 5.88 11.90
CA TYR A 148 6.31 7.09 12.69
C TYR A 148 6.17 8.29 11.75
N GLY A 149 5.21 9.15 12.02
CA GLY A 149 4.96 10.33 11.21
C GLY A 149 3.75 11.13 11.68
N PRO A 150 3.34 12.12 10.91
CA PRO A 150 2.25 13.01 11.30
C PRO A 150 0.96 12.25 11.63
N ASP A 151 0.27 12.67 12.66
CA ASP A 151 -1.04 12.12 13.02
C ASP A 151 -2.12 12.73 12.13
N MET A 152 -2.38 12.06 11.02
CA MET A 152 -3.38 12.49 10.02
C MET A 152 -4.82 12.39 10.52
N ALA A 153 -5.04 11.78 11.68
CA ALA A 153 -6.37 11.70 12.27
C ALA A 153 -6.72 12.91 13.14
N ASN A 154 -5.70 13.59 13.62
CA ASN A 154 -5.86 14.71 14.53
C ASN A 154 -5.18 15.97 13.93
N ILE A 155 -5.54 16.31 12.70
CA ILE A 155 -5.05 17.53 12.06
C ILE A 155 -5.77 18.72 12.68
N PRO A 156 -5.05 19.68 13.28
CA PRO A 156 -5.66 20.89 13.83
C PRO A 156 -6.38 21.69 12.75
N GLU A 157 -7.44 22.39 13.14
CA GLU A 157 -8.11 23.36 12.27
C GLU A 157 -7.58 24.77 12.54
N THR A 158 -7.35 25.51 11.47
CA THR A 158 -7.07 26.96 11.55
C THR A 158 -8.35 27.75 11.83
N GLN A 159 -8.22 29.03 12.18
CA GLN A 159 -9.37 29.89 12.50
C GLN A 159 -10.37 30.07 11.35
N ASP A 160 -9.93 29.86 10.11
CA ASP A 160 -10.78 29.92 8.91
C ASP A 160 -11.41 28.57 8.54
N GLY A 161 -11.18 27.50 9.34
CA GLY A 161 -11.71 26.17 9.15
C GLY A 161 -10.93 25.32 8.12
N SER A 162 -9.76 25.78 7.71
CA SER A 162 -8.83 24.96 6.92
C SER A 162 -7.96 24.07 7.82
N HIS A 163 -7.32 23.05 7.25
CA HIS A 163 -6.40 22.19 8.00
C HIS A 163 -5.06 22.87 8.24
N ASP A 164 -4.58 22.84 9.47
CA ASP A 164 -3.27 23.35 9.89
C ASP A 164 -2.22 22.23 9.73
N TRP A 165 -1.71 22.11 8.52
CA TRP A 165 -0.70 21.09 8.17
C TRP A 165 0.66 21.32 8.85
N ASP A 166 0.93 22.54 9.28
CA ASP A 166 2.21 22.92 9.90
C ASP A 166 2.29 22.52 11.39
N ASN A 167 1.15 22.32 12.04
CA ASN A 167 1.05 22.02 13.47
C ASN A 167 0.54 20.59 13.75
N VAL A 168 0.76 19.64 12.84
CA VAL A 168 0.37 18.25 13.07
C VAL A 168 1.42 17.55 13.92
N ASP A 169 0.98 16.94 15.02
CA ASP A 169 1.83 16.14 15.88
C ASP A 169 2.27 14.84 15.19
N ASN A 170 3.49 14.36 15.50
CA ASN A 170 3.95 13.07 15.03
C ASN A 170 3.56 11.98 16.02
N THR A 171 3.12 10.84 15.52
CA THR A 171 2.74 9.67 16.30
C THR A 171 3.29 8.38 15.71
N PHE A 172 3.35 7.33 16.53
CA PHE A 172 3.55 5.98 16.03
C PHE A 172 2.22 5.41 15.55
N PHE A 173 2.26 4.74 14.42
CA PHE A 173 1.13 3.98 13.93
C PHE A 173 1.53 2.54 13.68
N ALA A 174 0.60 1.63 13.90
CA ALA A 174 0.77 0.22 13.62
C ALA A 174 -0.50 -0.34 12.96
N CYS A 175 -0.31 -1.32 12.10
CA CYS A 175 -1.40 -1.95 11.36
C CYS A 175 -1.12 -3.44 11.22
N LEU A 176 -2.15 -4.27 11.34
CA LEU A 176 -2.12 -5.67 10.94
C LEU A 176 -2.75 -5.80 9.57
N ARG A 177 -2.17 -6.62 8.71
CA ARG A 177 -2.70 -6.88 7.38
C ARG A 177 -2.74 -8.37 7.09
N ALA A 178 -3.71 -8.76 6.27
CA ALA A 178 -3.80 -10.11 5.71
C ALA A 178 -4.43 -10.02 4.32
N GLY A 179 -4.03 -10.91 3.43
CA GLY A 179 -4.52 -10.88 2.07
C GLY A 179 -4.13 -12.08 1.25
N CYS A 180 -4.46 -12.00 -0.02
CA CYS A 180 -4.03 -12.97 -1.02
C CYS A 180 -3.64 -12.27 -2.31
N ARG A 181 -2.70 -12.85 -3.03
CA ARG A 181 -2.30 -12.49 -4.38
C ARG A 181 -2.53 -13.69 -5.29
N TYR A 182 -3.26 -13.47 -6.36
CA TYR A 182 -3.50 -14.48 -7.38
C TYR A 182 -2.74 -14.11 -8.65
N GLU A 183 -1.87 -15.00 -9.13
CA GLU A 183 -1.13 -14.83 -10.37
C GLU A 183 -1.99 -15.25 -11.55
N ILE A 184 -2.17 -14.34 -12.49
CA ILE A 184 -2.92 -14.58 -13.72
C ILE A 184 -1.94 -15.14 -14.73
N LYS A 185 -1.88 -16.45 -14.88
CA LYS A 185 -1.08 -17.06 -15.95
C LYS A 185 -1.74 -16.76 -17.28
N SER A 186 -1.07 -15.98 -18.12
CA SER A 186 -1.42 -15.94 -19.53
C SER A 186 -1.22 -17.35 -20.11
N PRO A 187 -2.27 -18.03 -20.58
CA PRO A 187 -2.12 -19.31 -21.22
C PRO A 187 -1.31 -19.14 -22.50
N GLY A 188 -0.04 -19.52 -22.46
CA GLY A 188 0.89 -19.49 -23.57
C GLY A 188 1.35 -18.08 -23.92
N SER A 189 2.31 -17.58 -23.21
CA SER A 189 2.96 -16.27 -23.38
C SER A 189 3.73 -16.07 -24.70
N ALA A 190 3.33 -16.73 -25.76
CA ALA A 190 3.92 -16.60 -27.08
C ALA A 190 3.17 -15.60 -28.00
N ASN A 191 2.08 -15.02 -27.56
CA ASN A 191 1.38 -14.00 -28.32
C ASN A 191 1.65 -12.62 -27.70
N GLU A 192 2.46 -11.84 -28.39
CA GLU A 192 2.78 -10.42 -28.11
C GLU A 192 1.54 -9.50 -28.04
N ASP A 193 0.34 -10.02 -28.30
CA ASP A 193 -0.91 -9.24 -28.38
C ASP A 193 -1.61 -9.05 -27.01
N ASN A 194 -1.16 -9.70 -25.93
CA ASN A 194 -1.79 -9.63 -24.61
C ASN A 194 -1.06 -8.71 -23.60
N VAL A 195 -0.44 -7.65 -24.08
CA VAL A 195 0.33 -6.65 -23.29
C VAL A 195 -0.52 -5.90 -22.23
N TYR A 196 -1.82 -6.14 -22.14
CA TYR A 196 -2.73 -5.35 -21.28
C TYR A 196 -3.35 -6.13 -20.13
N LEU A 197 -3.08 -7.43 -20.01
CA LEU A 197 -3.58 -8.20 -18.87
C LEU A 197 -2.63 -8.03 -17.68
N PRO A 198 -3.17 -7.80 -16.47
CA PRO A 198 -2.34 -7.77 -15.27
C PRO A 198 -1.72 -9.14 -15.02
N GLU A 199 -0.49 -9.16 -14.50
CA GLU A 199 0.20 -10.38 -14.11
C GLU A 199 -0.38 -10.99 -12.82
N SER A 200 -0.83 -10.14 -11.90
CA SER A 200 -1.50 -10.60 -10.69
C SER A 200 -2.54 -9.63 -10.17
N ILE A 201 -3.46 -10.17 -9.38
CA ILE A 201 -4.44 -9.41 -8.58
C ILE A 201 -4.15 -9.68 -7.11
N LEU A 202 -4.06 -8.61 -6.33
CA LEU A 202 -3.85 -8.66 -4.90
C LEU A 202 -5.06 -8.09 -4.17
N PHE A 203 -5.53 -8.83 -3.19
CA PHE A 203 -6.59 -8.43 -2.28
C PHE A 203 -6.06 -8.42 -0.85
N GLN A 204 -6.31 -7.35 -0.10
CA GLN A 204 -5.77 -7.16 1.24
C GLN A 204 -6.78 -6.51 2.17
N PHE A 205 -6.81 -6.97 3.41
CA PHE A 205 -7.42 -6.28 4.53
C PHE A 205 -6.34 -5.77 5.48
N SER A 206 -6.56 -4.56 6.01
CA SER A 206 -5.66 -3.95 6.98
C SER A 206 -6.47 -3.40 8.14
N ILE A 207 -6.01 -3.67 9.35
CA ILE A 207 -6.66 -3.24 10.59
C ILE A 207 -5.67 -2.35 11.33
N PRO A 208 -5.93 -1.04 11.44
CA PRO A 208 -5.16 -0.17 12.32
C PRO A 208 -5.23 -0.66 13.77
N LEU A 209 -4.10 -0.68 14.46
CA LEU A 209 -4.06 -1.06 15.87
C LEU A 209 -4.48 0.07 16.81
N ASP A 210 -4.66 1.26 16.29
CA ASP A 210 -5.37 2.32 17.00
C ASP A 210 -6.86 2.01 17.01
N LEU A 211 -7.31 1.43 18.13
CA LEU A 211 -8.69 1.00 18.33
C LEU A 211 -9.69 2.16 18.45
N SER A 212 -9.25 3.40 18.48
CA SER A 212 -10.13 4.56 18.38
C SER A 212 -10.78 4.65 17.00
N ARG A 213 -10.21 3.98 16.00
CA ARG A 213 -10.71 3.90 14.63
C ARG A 213 -11.35 2.54 14.37
N SER A 214 -12.63 2.44 14.60
CA SER A 214 -13.39 1.20 14.36
C SER A 214 -13.61 0.92 12.87
N MET A 215 -12.52 0.79 12.09
CA MET A 215 -12.58 0.51 10.66
C MET A 215 -11.59 -0.56 10.23
N ILE A 216 -11.90 -1.21 9.11
CA ILE A 216 -10.98 -2.06 8.35
C ILE A 216 -10.73 -1.40 7.01
N LEU A 217 -9.51 -1.45 6.54
CA LEU A 217 -9.17 -1.02 5.18
C LEU A 217 -9.18 -2.25 4.26
N ALA A 218 -10.05 -2.26 3.27
CA ALA A 218 -10.10 -3.29 2.23
C ALA A 218 -9.42 -2.75 0.97
N GLY A 219 -8.41 -3.44 0.49
CA GLY A 219 -7.62 -3.02 -0.66
C GLY A 219 -7.65 -4.01 -1.81
N LEU A 220 -7.61 -3.48 -3.02
CA LEU A 220 -7.45 -4.21 -4.27
C LEU A 220 -6.33 -3.57 -5.09
N ALA A 221 -5.39 -4.38 -5.58
CA ALA A 221 -4.34 -3.93 -6.47
C ALA A 221 -4.15 -4.89 -7.64
N VAL A 222 -3.61 -4.38 -8.72
CA VAL A 222 -3.20 -5.15 -9.91
C VAL A 222 -1.71 -4.90 -10.16
N THR A 223 -1.02 -5.93 -10.61
CA THR A 223 0.41 -5.89 -10.93
C THR A 223 0.62 -6.15 -12.42
N TYR A 224 1.51 -5.39 -13.03
CA TYR A 224 1.94 -5.49 -14.43
C TYR A 224 3.45 -5.69 -14.48
#